data_fdad35e16a92e0eda13f9c995c56a5f0
#
_entry.id   fdad35e16a92e0eda13f9c995c56a5f0
#
_cell.length_a   1.000
_cell.length_b   1.000
_cell.length_c   1.000
_cell.angle_alpha   90.00
_cell.angle_beta   90.00
_cell.angle_gamma   90.00
#
_symmetry.space_group_name_H-M   'P 1'
#
loop_
_entity.id
_entity.type
_entity.pdbx_description
1 polymer ?
#
loop_
_entity_poly.entity_id
_entity_poly.type
_entity_poly.pdbx_seq_one_letter_code
_entity_poly.pdbx_strand_id
1 'polypeptide(L)'
;MADPSASITIDAPIERVWATMVDTAAYGEWNPFIERAECPFPPKVDDPIVLHVRWANGRTTTSPERISLIDPPHDEGGVRRATLAYVYQGLPARLGLVRGVRYQQLTQRHGEPTLYDTVEEFSGPLVRLAGPKRVEDGFRRHAEALKKRCEA
;
A
#
# COMPACT_ATOMS: atom_id res chain seq x y z
N MET A 1 3.70 16.35 12.71
CA MET A 1 3.79 14.88 12.80
C MET A 1 4.13 14.31 11.44
N ALA A 2 5.12 13.45 11.36
CA ALA A 2 5.51 12.83 10.11
C ALA A 2 4.47 11.80 9.66
N ASP A 3 4.23 11.70 8.36
CA ASP A 3 3.35 10.69 7.79
C ASP A 3 3.95 9.29 7.96
N PRO A 4 3.13 8.26 8.25
CA PRO A 4 3.63 6.90 8.35
C PRO A 4 4.19 6.43 7.00
N SER A 5 5.37 5.81 7.04
CA SER A 5 6.06 5.37 5.84
C SER A 5 6.91 4.13 6.09
N ALA A 6 7.26 3.44 5.03
CA ALA A 6 8.21 2.35 5.05
C ALA A 6 8.89 2.24 3.68
N SER A 7 10.12 1.74 3.68
CA SER A 7 10.91 1.59 2.46
C SER A 7 11.74 0.32 2.56
N ILE A 8 11.83 -0.44 1.49
CA ILE A 8 12.60 -1.66 1.44
C ILE A 8 13.10 -1.93 0.02
N THR A 9 14.27 -2.55 -0.09
CA THR A 9 14.84 -2.99 -1.36
C THR A 9 14.49 -4.45 -1.59
N ILE A 10 13.95 -4.77 -2.76
CA ILE A 10 13.48 -6.11 -3.13
C ILE A 10 14.31 -6.62 -4.30
N ASP A 11 14.97 -7.77 -4.13
CA ASP A 11 15.79 -8.39 -5.19
C ASP A 11 14.87 -9.18 -6.14
N ALA A 12 14.08 -8.44 -6.91
CA ALA A 12 13.19 -8.96 -7.92
C ALA A 12 12.89 -7.86 -8.95
N PRO A 13 12.55 -8.23 -10.19
CA PRO A 13 12.17 -7.24 -11.21
C PRO A 13 10.92 -6.46 -10.81
N ILE A 14 10.85 -5.20 -11.21
CA ILE A 14 9.71 -4.32 -10.88
C ILE A 14 8.37 -4.94 -11.34
N GLU A 15 8.37 -5.65 -12.45
CA GLU A 15 7.16 -6.30 -12.98
C GLU A 15 6.63 -7.36 -12.04
N ARG A 16 7.51 -8.13 -11.40
CA ARG A 16 7.11 -9.14 -10.40
C ARG A 16 6.55 -8.49 -9.14
N VAL A 17 7.21 -7.44 -8.67
CA VAL A 17 6.75 -6.72 -7.46
C VAL A 17 5.39 -6.10 -7.74
N TRP A 18 5.22 -5.46 -8.89
CA TRP A 18 3.95 -4.85 -9.29
C TRP A 18 2.83 -5.89 -9.38
N ALA A 19 3.09 -7.01 -10.05
CA ALA A 19 2.10 -8.08 -10.19
C ALA A 19 1.63 -8.60 -8.81
N THR A 20 2.56 -8.70 -7.85
CA THR A 20 2.23 -9.12 -6.48
C THR A 20 1.40 -8.06 -5.74
N MET A 21 1.72 -6.78 -5.94
CA MET A 21 0.99 -5.67 -5.33
C MET A 21 -0.46 -5.57 -5.80
N VAL A 22 -0.72 -5.79 -7.07
CA VAL A 22 -2.08 -5.65 -7.65
C VAL A 22 -2.91 -6.92 -7.56
N ASP A 23 -2.32 -8.05 -7.23
CA ASP A 23 -3.02 -9.32 -7.00
C ASP A 23 -3.60 -9.36 -5.58
N THR A 24 -4.62 -8.56 -5.36
CA THR A 24 -5.23 -8.39 -4.05
C THR A 24 -5.89 -9.67 -3.53
N ALA A 25 -6.34 -10.55 -4.42
CA ALA A 25 -6.95 -11.82 -4.04
C ALA A 25 -5.97 -12.76 -3.33
N ALA A 26 -4.66 -12.62 -3.58
CA ALA A 26 -3.63 -13.45 -3.00
C ALA A 26 -3.05 -12.87 -1.69
N TYR A 27 -3.50 -11.71 -1.23
CA TYR A 27 -2.94 -11.07 -0.04
C TYR A 27 -2.98 -11.96 1.20
N GLY A 28 -4.01 -12.78 1.36
CA GLY A 28 -4.11 -13.71 2.49
C GLY A 28 -3.00 -14.75 2.54
N GLU A 29 -2.29 -14.98 1.43
CA GLU A 29 -1.21 -15.96 1.36
C GLU A 29 0.11 -15.44 1.91
N TRP A 30 0.30 -14.12 1.98
CA TRP A 30 1.60 -13.56 2.34
C TRP A 30 1.57 -12.30 3.19
N ASN A 31 0.47 -11.52 3.17
CA ASN A 31 0.45 -10.20 3.77
C ASN A 31 -0.06 -10.24 5.23
N PRO A 32 0.80 -9.98 6.23
CA PRO A 32 0.37 -10.04 7.63
C PRO A 32 -0.34 -8.78 8.11
N PHE A 33 -0.30 -7.69 7.33
CA PHE A 33 -0.95 -6.43 7.68
C PHE A 33 -2.33 -6.33 7.04
N ILE A 34 -2.40 -6.50 5.72
CA ILE A 34 -3.68 -6.57 4.99
C ILE A 34 -3.95 -8.04 4.71
N GLU A 35 -4.58 -8.71 5.65
CA GLU A 35 -4.78 -10.16 5.57
C GLU A 35 -5.80 -10.57 4.52
N ARG A 36 -6.61 -9.63 4.04
CA ARG A 36 -7.58 -9.84 2.97
C ARG A 36 -7.92 -8.50 2.34
N ALA A 37 -8.04 -8.47 1.02
CA ALA A 37 -8.49 -7.30 0.28
C ALA A 37 -9.58 -7.70 -0.70
N GLU A 38 -10.68 -6.96 -0.68
CA GLU A 38 -11.80 -7.17 -1.60
C GLU A 38 -11.77 -6.07 -2.65
N CYS A 39 -11.49 -6.45 -3.89
CA CYS A 39 -11.35 -5.51 -5.00
C CYS A 39 -11.72 -6.22 -6.30
N PRO A 40 -12.42 -5.57 -7.23
CA PRO A 40 -12.60 -6.12 -8.57
C PRO A 40 -11.27 -6.43 -9.25
N PHE A 41 -11.24 -7.44 -10.10
CA PHE A 41 -10.04 -7.83 -10.83
C PHE A 41 -10.32 -7.82 -12.34
N PRO A 42 -9.45 -7.20 -13.18
CA PRO A 42 -8.29 -6.39 -12.77
C PRO A 42 -8.71 -5.06 -12.12
N PRO A 43 -7.94 -4.57 -11.17
CA PRO A 43 -8.29 -3.32 -10.49
C PRO A 43 -8.21 -2.13 -11.43
N LYS A 44 -9.12 -1.18 -11.24
CA LYS A 44 -9.19 0.05 -12.03
C LYS A 44 -9.28 1.26 -11.12
N VAL A 45 -8.90 2.42 -11.64
CA VAL A 45 -9.11 3.68 -10.93
C VAL A 45 -10.61 3.85 -10.63
N ASP A 46 -10.91 4.35 -9.44
CA ASP A 46 -12.24 4.51 -8.86
C ASP A 46 -12.91 3.24 -8.34
N ASP A 47 -12.28 2.07 -8.52
CA ASP A 47 -12.81 0.85 -7.92
C ASP A 47 -12.76 0.90 -6.40
N PRO A 48 -13.78 0.35 -5.73
CA PRO A 48 -13.71 0.16 -4.28
C PRO A 48 -12.69 -0.93 -3.96
N ILE A 49 -11.96 -0.73 -2.88
CA ILE A 49 -11.10 -1.75 -2.31
C ILE A 49 -11.32 -1.76 -0.80
N VAL A 50 -11.72 -2.89 -0.26
CA VAL A 50 -11.97 -3.05 1.18
C VAL A 50 -10.82 -3.84 1.78
N LEU A 51 -10.12 -3.22 2.72
CA LEU A 51 -8.95 -3.80 3.36
C LEU A 51 -9.32 -4.37 4.73
N HIS A 52 -9.01 -5.64 4.96
CA HIS A 52 -9.12 -6.28 6.26
C HIS A 52 -7.75 -6.22 6.92
N VAL A 53 -7.61 -5.36 7.91
CA VAL A 53 -6.33 -4.99 8.51
C VAL A 53 -6.15 -5.69 9.84
N ARG A 54 -4.98 -6.31 10.03
CA ARG A 54 -4.58 -6.89 11.32
C ARG A 54 -3.46 -6.05 11.93
N TRP A 55 -3.74 -5.52 13.11
CA TRP A 55 -2.81 -4.69 13.86
C TRP A 55 -1.84 -5.55 14.69
N ALA A 56 -0.75 -4.95 15.15
CA ALA A 56 0.27 -5.64 15.93
C ALA A 56 -0.28 -6.32 17.20
N ASN A 57 -1.33 -5.74 17.79
CA ASN A 57 -1.97 -6.31 18.99
C ASN A 57 -2.93 -7.46 18.68
N GLY A 58 -3.02 -7.89 17.42
CA GLY A 58 -3.92 -8.97 16.97
C GLY A 58 -5.34 -8.55 16.68
N ARG A 59 -5.72 -7.30 16.98
CA ARG A 59 -7.05 -6.78 16.63
C ARG A 59 -7.15 -6.56 15.13
N THR A 60 -8.37 -6.67 14.61
CA THR A 60 -8.65 -6.47 13.19
C THR A 60 -9.64 -5.34 13.00
N THR A 61 -9.46 -4.60 11.91
CA THR A 61 -10.40 -3.56 11.48
C THR A 61 -10.61 -3.67 9.99
N THR A 62 -11.73 -3.16 9.50
CA THR A 62 -12.04 -3.08 8.08
C THR A 62 -11.92 -1.64 7.63
N SER A 63 -11.16 -1.41 6.55
CA SER A 63 -10.95 -0.07 6.00
C SER A 63 -11.49 -0.01 4.58
N PRO A 64 -12.59 0.73 4.34
CA PRO A 64 -13.06 0.96 2.99
C PRO A 64 -12.20 2.03 2.32
N GLU A 65 -11.70 1.73 1.11
CA GLU A 65 -10.84 2.59 0.33
C GLU A 65 -11.36 2.69 -1.11
N ARG A 66 -10.82 3.63 -1.86
CA ARG A 66 -11.07 3.76 -3.30
C ARG A 66 -9.74 3.94 -4.02
N ILE A 67 -9.52 3.15 -5.06
CA ILE A 67 -8.31 3.26 -5.87
C ILE A 67 -8.29 4.62 -6.57
N SER A 68 -7.23 5.41 -6.35
CA SER A 68 -7.10 6.74 -6.93
C SER A 68 -6.06 6.83 -8.02
N LEU A 69 -5.11 5.89 -8.07
CA LEU A 69 -4.06 5.88 -9.08
C LEU A 69 -3.58 4.46 -9.34
N ILE A 70 -3.51 4.08 -10.61
CA ILE A 70 -2.85 2.86 -11.07
C ILE A 70 -1.92 3.29 -12.21
N ASP A 71 -0.63 3.24 -11.94
CA ASP A 71 0.41 3.59 -12.91
C ASP A 71 1.38 2.41 -13.01
N PRO A 72 1.16 1.50 -14.00
CA PRO A 72 1.97 0.30 -14.14
C PRO A 72 3.44 0.60 -14.48
N PRO A 73 4.34 -0.37 -14.36
CA PRO A 73 5.75 -0.16 -14.68
C PRO A 73 5.97 0.45 -16.06
N HIS A 74 6.72 1.55 -16.08
CA HIS A 74 7.08 2.27 -17.30
C HIS A 74 8.42 2.97 -17.11
N ASP A 75 9.05 3.37 -18.22
CA ASP A 75 10.33 4.06 -18.17
C ASP A 75 10.14 5.58 -18.07
N GLU A 76 10.88 6.18 -17.15
CA GLU A 76 11.01 7.62 -17.01
C GLU A 76 12.50 7.99 -16.93
N GLY A 77 13.05 8.49 -18.03
CA GLY A 77 14.45 8.95 -18.04
C GLY A 77 15.46 7.87 -17.66
N GLY A 78 15.25 6.63 -18.08
CA GLY A 78 16.13 5.51 -17.78
C GLY A 78 15.88 4.82 -16.45
N VAL A 79 14.83 5.24 -15.74
CA VAL A 79 14.39 4.63 -14.48
C VAL A 79 13.00 4.04 -14.68
N ARG A 80 12.80 2.78 -14.27
CA ARG A 80 11.47 2.17 -14.28
C ARG A 80 10.72 2.54 -13.03
N ARG A 81 9.47 2.99 -13.19
CA ARG A 81 8.61 3.42 -12.07
C ARG A 81 7.23 2.80 -12.19
N ALA A 82 6.58 2.65 -11.03
CA ALA A 82 5.18 2.25 -10.95
C ALA A 82 4.59 2.81 -9.66
N THR A 83 3.29 3.10 -9.66
CA THR A 83 2.61 3.64 -8.47
C THR A 83 1.19 3.09 -8.36
N LEU A 84 0.84 2.68 -7.15
CA LEU A 84 -0.53 2.32 -6.78
C LEU A 84 -0.93 3.21 -5.60
N ALA A 85 -2.09 3.86 -5.70
CA ALA A 85 -2.58 4.68 -4.61
C ALA A 85 -4.07 4.45 -4.36
N TYR A 86 -4.49 4.56 -3.10
CA TYR A 86 -5.90 4.54 -2.74
C TYR A 86 -6.18 5.49 -1.58
N VAL A 87 -7.44 5.95 -1.52
CA VAL A 87 -7.93 6.97 -0.60
C VAL A 87 -8.90 6.34 0.38
N TYR A 88 -8.71 6.63 1.65
CA TYR A 88 -9.62 6.17 2.71
C TYR A 88 -11.03 6.75 2.52
N GLN A 89 -12.05 5.89 2.62
CA GLN A 89 -13.45 6.21 2.39
C GLN A 89 -14.34 6.02 3.63
N GLY A 90 -13.75 5.77 4.79
CA GLY A 90 -14.52 5.55 6.02
C GLY A 90 -15.29 6.78 6.48
N LEU A 91 -16.17 6.60 7.48
CA LEU A 91 -17.04 7.67 7.98
C LEU A 91 -16.27 8.94 8.40
N PRO A 92 -15.13 8.86 9.12
CA PRO A 92 -14.37 10.08 9.42
C PRO A 92 -13.94 10.87 8.20
N ALA A 93 -13.60 10.17 7.09
CA ALA A 93 -13.24 10.83 5.83
C ALA A 93 -14.45 11.53 5.20
N ARG A 94 -15.62 10.90 5.24
CA ARG A 94 -16.87 11.48 4.71
C ARG A 94 -17.28 12.73 5.47
N LEU A 95 -16.91 12.82 6.74
CA LEU A 95 -17.19 13.98 7.58
C LEU A 95 -16.09 15.04 7.54
N GLY A 96 -15.04 14.83 6.73
CA GLY A 96 -13.92 15.76 6.63
C GLY A 96 -13.01 15.79 7.86
N LEU A 97 -13.10 14.78 8.74
CA LEU A 97 -12.33 14.74 9.99
C LEU A 97 -10.93 14.14 9.82
N VAL A 98 -10.79 13.17 8.89
CA VAL A 98 -9.53 12.52 8.57
C VAL A 98 -9.48 12.29 7.05
N ARG A 99 -8.39 12.68 6.42
CA ARG A 99 -8.11 12.32 5.03
C ARG A 99 -6.83 11.50 5.02
N GLY A 100 -6.86 10.36 4.34
CA GLY A 100 -5.69 9.50 4.20
C GLY A 100 -5.56 9.02 2.76
N VAL A 101 -4.40 9.22 2.16
CA VAL A 101 -4.06 8.71 0.84
C VAL A 101 -2.79 7.90 0.96
N ARG A 102 -2.87 6.60 0.66
CA ARG A 102 -1.69 5.75 0.66
C ARG A 102 -1.12 5.65 -0.74
N TYR A 103 0.17 5.90 -0.85
CA TYR A 103 0.95 5.68 -2.06
C TYR A 103 1.88 4.51 -1.86
N GLN A 104 1.96 3.64 -2.86
CA GLN A 104 2.95 2.57 -2.94
C GLN A 104 3.70 2.73 -4.24
N GLN A 105 4.99 3.06 -4.15
CA GLN A 105 5.82 3.42 -5.30
C GLN A 105 6.94 2.42 -5.48
N LEU A 106 7.16 2.02 -6.73
CA LEU A 106 8.27 1.17 -7.13
C LEU A 106 9.23 1.96 -8.00
N THR A 107 10.53 1.75 -7.79
CA THR A 107 11.59 2.36 -8.59
C THR A 107 12.65 1.31 -8.85
N GLN A 108 13.05 1.12 -10.10
CA GLN A 108 14.14 0.21 -10.47
C GLN A 108 15.03 0.84 -11.51
N ARG A 109 16.32 0.97 -11.19
CA ARG A 109 17.36 1.34 -12.15
C ARG A 109 17.93 0.08 -12.78
N HIS A 110 18.47 0.24 -14.01
CA HIS A 110 19.03 -0.89 -14.73
C HIS A 110 20.11 -1.60 -13.90
N GLY A 111 19.98 -2.94 -13.78
CA GLY A 111 20.92 -3.77 -13.02
C GLY A 111 20.80 -3.69 -11.51
N GLU A 112 19.84 -2.94 -10.98
CA GLU A 112 19.64 -2.77 -9.53
C GLU A 112 18.36 -3.48 -9.05
N PRO A 113 18.28 -3.78 -7.74
CA PRO A 113 17.02 -4.27 -7.17
C PRO A 113 15.93 -3.20 -7.22
N THR A 114 14.68 -3.62 -7.02
CA THR A 114 13.53 -2.72 -6.97
C THR A 114 13.42 -2.09 -5.59
N LEU A 115 13.27 -0.77 -5.53
CA LEU A 115 12.96 -0.06 -4.30
C LEU A 115 11.45 0.05 -4.17
N TYR A 116 10.93 -0.37 -3.03
CA TYR A 116 9.53 -0.20 -2.65
C TYR A 116 9.43 0.84 -1.57
N ASP A 117 8.65 1.90 -1.83
CA ASP A 117 8.34 2.95 -0.88
C ASP A 117 6.84 3.05 -0.67
N THR A 118 6.40 3.16 0.57
CA THR A 118 5.00 3.44 0.86
C THR A 118 4.90 4.57 1.88
N VAL A 119 3.91 5.41 1.70
CA VAL A 119 3.59 6.52 2.59
C VAL A 119 2.09 6.74 2.60
N GLU A 120 1.54 7.06 3.76
CA GLU A 120 0.16 7.53 3.86
C GLU A 120 0.18 9.01 4.22
N GLU A 121 -0.34 9.84 3.31
CA GLU A 121 -0.48 11.28 3.57
C GLU A 121 -1.77 11.51 4.34
N PHE A 122 -1.62 11.80 5.63
CA PHE A 122 -2.74 12.09 6.51
C PHE A 122 -2.97 13.59 6.66
N SER A 123 -4.23 13.99 6.69
CA SER A 123 -4.62 15.36 7.00
C SER A 123 -6.00 15.38 7.68
N GLY A 124 -6.35 16.52 8.24
CA GLY A 124 -7.63 16.72 8.91
C GLY A 124 -7.49 16.87 10.44
N PRO A 125 -8.54 17.40 11.10
CA PRO A 125 -8.47 17.75 12.51
C PRO A 125 -8.32 16.56 13.47
N LEU A 126 -8.74 15.35 13.04
CA LEU A 126 -8.67 14.16 13.90
C LEU A 126 -7.61 13.15 13.44
N VAL A 127 -6.59 13.59 12.70
CA VAL A 127 -5.54 12.70 12.16
C VAL A 127 -4.83 11.90 13.25
N ARG A 128 -4.66 12.47 14.44
CA ARG A 128 -4.01 11.77 15.56
C ARG A 128 -4.74 10.49 15.97
N LEU A 129 -6.05 10.44 15.77
CA LEU A 129 -6.88 9.27 16.12
C LEU A 129 -6.70 8.13 15.12
N ALA A 130 -6.11 8.39 13.95
CA ALA A 130 -5.79 7.37 12.96
C ALA A 130 -4.65 6.45 13.41
N GLY A 131 -3.88 6.85 14.42
CA GLY A 131 -2.78 6.06 14.97
C GLY A 131 -1.60 5.91 13.99
N PRO A 132 -0.93 7.01 13.60
CA PRO A 132 0.13 6.95 12.59
C PRO A 132 1.25 5.95 12.89
N LYS A 133 1.62 5.77 14.17
CA LYS A 133 2.68 4.82 14.54
C LYS A 133 2.28 3.37 14.30
N ARG A 134 1.04 3.00 14.59
CA ARG A 134 0.55 1.64 14.34
C ARG A 134 0.40 1.37 12.84
N VAL A 135 0.06 2.40 12.06
CA VAL A 135 0.01 2.31 10.60
C VAL A 135 1.41 2.08 10.05
N GLU A 136 2.41 2.82 10.53
CA GLU A 136 3.80 2.66 10.10
C GLU A 136 4.35 1.26 10.42
N ASP A 137 4.03 0.71 11.60
CA ASP A 137 4.36 -0.67 11.93
C ASP A 137 3.74 -1.64 10.91
N GLY A 138 2.48 -1.42 10.56
CA GLY A 138 1.80 -2.23 9.54
C GLY A 138 2.48 -2.14 8.19
N PHE A 139 2.86 -0.95 7.77
CA PHE A 139 3.56 -0.74 6.49
C PHE A 139 4.90 -1.46 6.47
N ARG A 140 5.63 -1.46 7.57
CA ARG A 140 6.91 -2.17 7.68
C ARG A 140 6.69 -3.68 7.55
N ARG A 141 5.70 -4.24 8.23
CA ARG A 141 5.38 -5.66 8.13
C ARG A 141 4.94 -6.05 6.71
N HIS A 142 4.13 -5.20 6.08
CA HIS A 142 3.72 -5.38 4.69
C HIS A 142 4.93 -5.38 3.75
N ALA A 143 5.82 -4.41 3.89
CA ALA A 143 7.01 -4.28 3.03
C ALA A 143 7.94 -5.49 3.17
N GLU A 144 8.20 -5.94 4.39
CA GLU A 144 9.04 -7.12 4.65
C GLU A 144 8.43 -8.38 4.04
N ALA A 145 7.11 -8.55 4.15
CA ALA A 145 6.42 -9.70 3.59
C ALA A 145 6.38 -9.67 2.06
N LEU A 146 6.21 -8.48 1.47
CA LEU A 146 6.28 -8.31 0.03
C LEU A 146 7.65 -8.70 -0.52
N LYS A 147 8.71 -8.26 0.15
CA LYS A 147 10.08 -8.64 -0.19
C LYS A 147 10.25 -10.17 -0.16
N LYS A 148 9.83 -10.79 0.91
CA LYS A 148 9.93 -12.25 1.07
C LYS A 148 9.16 -12.99 -0.02
N ARG A 149 7.95 -12.53 -0.34
CA ARG A 149 7.12 -13.13 -1.39
C ARG A 149 7.77 -13.03 -2.77
N CYS A 150 8.30 -11.86 -3.09
CA CYS A 150 8.87 -11.61 -4.41
C CYS A 150 10.24 -12.27 -4.62
N GLU A 151 10.99 -12.50 -3.55
CA GLU A 151 12.32 -13.12 -3.61
C GLU A 151 12.28 -14.65 -3.49
N ALA A 152 11.13 -15.21 -3.22
CA ALA A 152 10.97 -16.65 -3.06
C ALA A 152 11.05 -17.41 -4.41
#